data_716522f0b72adbbb63b7a1771afa58ff
#
_entry.id   716522f0b72adbbb63b7a1771afa58ff
#
_cell.length_a   1.000
_cell.length_b   1.000
_cell.length_c   1.000
_cell.angle_alpha   90.00
_cell.angle_beta   90.00
_cell.angle_gamma   90.00
#
_symmetry.space_group_name_H-M   'P 1'
#
loop_
_entity.id
_entity.type
_entity.pdbx_description
1 polymer ?
#
loop_
_entity_poly.entity_id
_entity_poly.type
_entity_poly.pdbx_seq_one_letter_code
_entity_poly.pdbx_strand_id
1 'polypeptide(L)'
;MKTDILVIGAGPVGLFTVFEAGILGLKCTLIDNLDKPGGQCAELYPDKPIFDIPGVPYQTAQEHVDALLKQIEPFEYDLILNERVESMTKKNDLWEVSTNKGTKIETPNIFIAAGA
;
A
#
# COMPACT_ATOMS: atom_id res chain seq x y z
N MET A 1 0.15 -4.04 -16.78
CA MET A 1 0.62 -4.94 -15.71
C MET A 1 -0.58 -5.61 -15.05
N LYS A 2 -0.39 -6.80 -14.53
CA LYS A 2 -1.47 -7.57 -13.89
C LYS A 2 -1.08 -7.89 -12.45
N THR A 3 -2.06 -7.84 -11.55
CA THR A 3 -1.85 -8.15 -10.15
C THR A 3 -3.15 -8.77 -9.58
N ASP A 4 -3.04 -9.48 -8.47
CA ASP A 4 -4.22 -10.06 -7.81
C ASP A 4 -4.99 -9.02 -7.04
N ILE A 5 -4.29 -8.09 -6.40
CA ILE A 5 -4.88 -7.00 -5.64
C ILE A 5 -4.10 -5.73 -5.92
N LEU A 6 -4.81 -4.67 -6.33
CA LEU A 6 -4.23 -3.33 -6.37
C LEU A 6 -4.59 -2.63 -5.06
N VAL A 7 -3.57 -2.18 -4.33
CA VAL A 7 -3.76 -1.43 -3.08
C VAL A 7 -3.42 0.03 -3.35
N ILE A 8 -4.41 0.90 -3.20
CA ILE A 8 -4.24 2.34 -3.40
C ILE A 8 -3.92 2.95 -2.04
N GLY A 9 -2.66 3.33 -1.85
CA GLY A 9 -2.15 3.85 -0.61
C GLY A 9 -1.11 2.91 0.02
N ALA A 10 0.10 3.42 0.24
CA ALA A 10 1.21 2.67 0.84
C ALA A 10 1.50 3.14 2.27
N GLY A 11 0.47 3.55 2.99
CA GLY A 11 0.52 3.79 4.42
C GLY A 11 0.46 2.48 5.21
N PRO A 12 0.35 2.54 6.54
CA PRO A 12 0.34 1.33 7.38
C PRO A 12 -0.71 0.30 6.98
N VAL A 13 -1.93 0.73 6.65
CA VAL A 13 -3.00 -0.18 6.25
C VAL A 13 -2.67 -0.87 4.93
N GLY A 14 -2.17 -0.12 3.94
CA GLY A 14 -1.78 -0.69 2.65
C GLY A 14 -0.64 -1.69 2.80
N LEU A 15 0.36 -1.37 3.59
CA LEU A 15 1.48 -2.28 3.84
C LEU A 15 1.04 -3.56 4.53
N PHE A 16 0.16 -3.46 5.55
CA PHE A 16 -0.34 -4.65 6.22
C PHE A 16 -1.22 -5.51 5.32
N THR A 17 -1.92 -4.88 4.36
CA THR A 17 -2.70 -5.61 3.36
C THR A 17 -1.81 -6.56 2.55
N VAL A 18 -0.61 -6.14 2.22
CA VAL A 18 0.37 -6.99 1.52
C VAL A 18 0.70 -8.24 2.34
N PHE A 19 0.87 -8.08 3.66
CA PHE A 19 1.15 -9.20 4.55
C PHE A 19 0.01 -10.21 4.54
N GLU A 20 -1.22 -9.75 4.75
CA GLU A 20 -2.39 -10.63 4.78
C GLU A 20 -2.64 -11.32 3.43
N ALA A 21 -2.50 -10.58 2.34
CA ALA A 21 -2.62 -11.16 1.00
C ALA A 21 -1.52 -12.17 0.72
N GLY A 22 -0.30 -11.88 1.17
CA GLY A 22 0.85 -12.77 1.00
C GLY A 22 0.66 -14.11 1.68
N ILE A 23 0.07 -14.11 2.89
CA ILE A 23 -0.25 -15.35 3.60
C ILE A 23 -1.24 -16.20 2.78
N LEU A 24 -2.13 -15.57 2.04
CA LEU A 24 -3.10 -16.23 1.19
C LEU A 24 -2.54 -16.61 -0.19
N GLY A 25 -1.28 -16.30 -0.46
CA GLY A 25 -0.64 -16.58 -1.74
C GLY A 25 -1.01 -15.62 -2.86
N LEU A 26 -1.55 -14.45 -2.51
CA LEU A 26 -1.95 -13.44 -3.48
C LEU A 26 -0.87 -12.37 -3.63
N LYS A 27 -0.68 -11.90 -4.86
CA LYS A 27 0.28 -10.85 -5.16
C LYS A 27 -0.39 -9.48 -5.13
N CYS A 28 0.21 -8.52 -4.43
CA CYS A 28 -0.25 -7.14 -4.39
C CYS A 28 0.63 -6.23 -5.24
N THR A 29 0.01 -5.18 -5.75
CA THR A 29 0.69 -4.00 -6.26
C THR A 29 0.20 -2.82 -5.43
N LEU A 30 1.14 -2.11 -4.78
CA LEU A 30 0.86 -0.90 -4.01
C LEU A 30 1.14 0.31 -4.89
N ILE A 31 0.27 1.30 -4.82
CA ILE A 31 0.51 2.56 -5.52
C ILE A 31 0.26 3.74 -4.58
N ASP A 32 1.19 4.71 -4.58
CA ASP A 32 1.07 5.90 -3.76
C ASP A 32 1.61 7.12 -4.52
N ASN A 33 1.01 8.27 -4.28
CA ASN A 33 1.43 9.54 -4.87
C ASN A 33 2.64 10.15 -4.15
N LEU A 34 2.99 9.67 -2.98
CA LEU A 34 4.16 10.11 -2.24
C LEU A 34 5.43 9.45 -2.80
N ASP A 35 6.58 9.99 -2.43
CA ASP A 35 7.89 9.52 -2.91
C ASP A 35 8.47 8.36 -2.10
N LYS A 36 7.79 7.95 -1.02
CA LYS A 36 8.18 6.84 -0.17
C LYS A 36 6.96 6.23 0.50
N PRO A 37 7.04 4.95 0.94
CA PRO A 37 5.95 4.36 1.70
C PRO A 37 5.87 4.93 3.11
N GLY A 38 4.71 4.78 3.76
CA GLY A 38 4.52 5.18 5.15
C GLY A 38 3.29 6.03 5.39
N GLY A 39 2.75 6.66 4.35
CA GLY A 39 1.56 7.51 4.47
C GLY A 39 1.85 8.82 5.20
N GLN A 40 0.77 9.49 5.63
CA GLN A 40 0.86 10.83 6.21
C GLN A 40 1.65 10.89 7.51
N CYS A 41 1.51 9.89 8.37
CA CYS A 41 2.22 9.89 9.66
C CYS A 41 3.74 9.86 9.48
N ALA A 42 4.24 9.06 8.54
CA ALA A 42 5.66 9.00 8.26
C ALA A 42 6.14 10.22 7.48
N GLU A 43 5.30 10.77 6.62
CA GLU A 43 5.65 11.95 5.81
C GLU A 43 5.71 13.22 6.64
N LEU A 44 4.70 13.44 7.49
CA LEU A 44 4.56 14.69 8.25
C LEU A 44 5.17 14.61 9.64
N TYR A 45 5.11 13.45 10.28
CA TYR A 45 5.48 13.28 11.68
C TYR A 45 6.26 11.98 11.91
N PRO A 46 7.42 11.80 11.24
CA PRO A 46 8.15 10.51 11.34
C PRO A 46 8.62 10.19 12.76
N ASP A 47 8.90 11.20 13.57
CA ASP A 47 9.39 11.03 14.94
C ASP A 47 8.27 11.04 15.99
N LYS A 48 7.02 11.15 15.59
CA LYS A 48 5.90 11.18 16.51
C LYS A 48 5.74 9.82 17.19
N PRO A 49 5.69 9.78 18.54
CA PRO A 49 5.47 8.52 19.25
C PRO A 49 4.04 8.02 19.08
N ILE A 50 3.90 6.71 18.91
CA ILE A 50 2.64 6.01 18.79
C ILE A 50 2.52 5.03 19.94
N PHE A 51 1.40 5.06 20.67
CA PHE A 51 1.17 4.24 21.85
C PHE A 51 -0.01 3.28 21.70
N ASP A 52 -0.78 3.39 20.62
CA ASP A 52 -2.06 2.70 20.45
C ASP A 52 -2.01 1.56 19.43
N ILE A 53 -0.84 0.96 19.26
CA ILE A 53 -0.70 -0.23 18.42
C ILE A 53 -0.73 -1.46 19.32
N PRO A 54 -1.68 -2.38 19.12
CA PRO A 54 -1.75 -3.60 19.92
C PRO A 54 -0.43 -4.36 19.93
N GLY A 55 0.05 -4.71 21.13
CA GLY A 55 1.29 -5.45 21.26
C GLY A 55 2.57 -4.64 21.12
N VAL A 56 2.47 -3.36 20.83
CA VAL A 56 3.63 -2.44 20.70
C VAL A 56 3.45 -1.31 21.71
N PRO A 57 4.17 -1.35 22.87
CA PRO A 57 3.99 -0.32 23.90
C PRO A 57 4.34 1.08 23.46
N TYR A 58 5.35 1.19 22.57
CA TYR A 58 5.83 2.48 22.09
C TYR A 58 6.62 2.29 20.80
N GLN A 59 6.40 3.18 19.84
CA GLN A 59 7.11 3.16 18.56
C GLN A 59 6.94 4.52 17.89
N THR A 60 7.96 5.03 17.20
CA THR A 60 7.77 6.20 16.35
C THR A 60 7.03 5.80 15.06
N ALA A 61 6.46 6.78 14.38
CA ALA A 61 5.77 6.51 13.10
C ALA A 61 6.73 5.87 12.08
N GLN A 62 7.96 6.36 12.00
CA GLN A 62 8.95 5.79 11.06
C GLN A 62 9.34 4.37 11.46
N GLU A 63 9.53 4.11 12.75
CA GLU A 63 9.82 2.75 13.23
C GLU A 63 8.70 1.78 12.89
N HIS A 64 7.44 2.24 13.00
CA HIS A 64 6.29 1.42 12.67
C HIS A 64 6.27 1.06 11.17
N VAL A 65 6.53 2.05 10.31
CA VAL A 65 6.62 1.83 8.86
C VAL A 65 7.76 0.86 8.52
N ASP A 66 8.93 1.06 9.14
CA ASP A 66 10.08 0.18 8.92
C ASP A 66 9.77 -1.26 9.33
N ALA A 67 9.07 -1.45 10.43
CA ALA A 67 8.65 -2.78 10.89
C ALA A 67 7.67 -3.42 9.91
N LEU A 68 6.71 -2.66 9.38
CA LEU A 68 5.77 -3.17 8.38
C LEU A 68 6.47 -3.57 7.09
N LEU A 69 7.42 -2.76 6.62
CA LEU A 69 8.21 -3.08 5.42
C LEU A 69 9.01 -4.36 5.61
N LYS A 70 9.59 -4.54 6.79
CA LYS A 70 10.33 -5.76 7.13
C LYS A 70 9.41 -6.98 7.15
N GLN A 71 8.20 -6.80 7.66
CA GLN A 71 7.21 -7.88 7.77
C GLN A 71 6.78 -8.40 6.40
N ILE A 72 6.77 -7.57 5.37
CA ILE A 72 6.35 -7.97 4.02
C ILE A 72 7.51 -8.37 3.11
N GLU A 73 8.77 -8.26 3.54
CA GLU A 73 9.93 -8.66 2.75
C GLU A 73 9.83 -10.07 2.16
N PRO A 74 9.31 -11.10 2.87
CA PRO A 74 9.23 -12.45 2.32
C PRO A 74 8.24 -12.60 1.16
N PHE A 75 7.36 -11.64 0.96
CA PHE A 75 6.30 -11.74 -0.04
C PHE A 75 6.65 -10.99 -1.32
N GLU A 76 6.13 -11.49 -2.44
CA GLU A 76 6.27 -10.80 -3.72
C GLU A 76 5.21 -9.71 -3.84
N TYR A 77 5.66 -8.48 -4.08
CA TYR A 77 4.77 -7.35 -4.34
C TYR A 77 5.49 -6.29 -5.18
N ASP A 78 4.73 -5.43 -5.83
CA ASP A 78 5.26 -4.26 -6.53
C ASP A 78 4.88 -2.99 -5.75
N LEU A 79 5.78 -2.02 -5.73
CA LEU A 79 5.55 -0.72 -5.10
C LEU A 79 5.77 0.37 -6.13
N ILE A 80 4.71 1.09 -6.47
CA ILE A 80 4.74 2.19 -7.43
C ILE A 80 4.59 3.49 -6.66
N LEU A 81 5.62 4.30 -6.65
CA LEU A 81 5.63 5.59 -5.96
C LEU A 81 5.57 6.75 -6.95
N ASN A 82 5.21 7.93 -6.46
CA ASN A 82 5.08 9.14 -7.27
C ASN A 82 4.06 9.01 -8.41
N GLU A 83 3.05 8.19 -8.22
CA GLU A 83 1.97 8.04 -9.19
C GLU A 83 0.62 8.09 -8.49
N ARG A 84 -0.35 8.71 -9.17
CA ARG A 84 -1.71 8.83 -8.69
C ARG A 84 -2.66 8.10 -9.63
N VAL A 85 -3.54 7.29 -9.04
CA VAL A 85 -4.63 6.67 -9.79
C VAL A 85 -5.59 7.77 -10.26
N GLU A 86 -5.90 7.76 -11.55
CA GLU A 86 -6.81 8.74 -12.14
C GLU A 86 -8.14 8.13 -12.56
N SER A 87 -8.15 6.89 -13.01
CA SER A 87 -9.38 6.25 -13.45
C SER A 87 -9.40 4.77 -13.11
N MET A 88 -10.60 4.28 -12.84
CA MET A 88 -10.89 2.87 -12.57
C MET A 88 -12.13 2.50 -13.34
N THR A 89 -12.01 1.55 -14.25
CA THR A 89 -13.13 1.08 -15.06
C THR A 89 -13.25 -0.42 -14.94
N LYS A 90 -14.45 -0.91 -14.61
CA LYS A 90 -14.69 -2.35 -14.52
C LYS A 90 -15.18 -2.87 -15.85
N LYS A 91 -14.51 -3.90 -16.36
CA LYS A 91 -14.91 -4.62 -17.58
C LYS A 91 -14.94 -6.11 -17.26
N ASN A 92 -16.11 -6.72 -17.39
CA ASN A 92 -16.35 -8.09 -16.97
C ASN A 92 -16.01 -8.20 -15.46
N ASP A 93 -15.12 -9.10 -15.07
CA ASP A 93 -14.77 -9.30 -13.67
C ASP A 93 -13.42 -8.65 -13.31
N LEU A 94 -12.90 -7.78 -14.17
CA LEU A 94 -11.61 -7.13 -13.96
C LEU A 94 -11.73 -5.62 -13.96
N TRP A 95 -10.92 -4.99 -13.10
CA TRP A 95 -10.75 -3.55 -13.09
C TRP A 95 -9.57 -3.17 -13.97
N GLU A 96 -9.74 -2.14 -14.75
CA GLU A 96 -8.68 -1.48 -15.51
C GLU A 96 -8.41 -0.13 -14.87
N VAL A 97 -7.20 0.05 -14.36
CA VAL A 97 -6.82 1.25 -13.62
C VAL A 97 -5.73 1.97 -14.37
N SER A 98 -5.84 3.28 -14.51
CA SER A 98 -4.81 4.10 -15.12
C SER A 98 -4.33 5.20 -14.20
N THR A 99 -3.07 5.58 -14.34
CA THR A 99 -2.42 6.60 -13.51
C THR A 99 -2.11 7.85 -14.31
N ASN A 100 -1.72 8.91 -13.60
CA ASN A 100 -1.31 10.17 -14.20
C ASN A 100 -0.04 10.06 -15.06
N LYS A 101 0.69 8.96 -14.96
CA LYS A 101 1.88 8.71 -15.78
C LYS A 101 1.64 7.70 -16.91
N GLY A 102 0.39 7.31 -17.12
CA GLY A 102 0.04 6.37 -18.18
C GLY A 102 0.23 4.91 -17.85
N THR A 103 0.56 4.57 -16.62
CA THR A 103 0.64 3.18 -16.17
C THR A 103 -0.76 2.59 -16.16
N LYS A 104 -0.91 1.37 -16.69
CA LYS A 104 -2.17 0.64 -16.72
C LYS A 104 -2.04 -0.65 -15.93
N ILE A 105 -3.00 -0.87 -15.03
CA ILE A 105 -3.02 -2.03 -14.13
C ILE A 105 -4.36 -2.72 -14.26
N GLU A 106 -4.31 -4.03 -14.46
CA GLU A 106 -5.49 -4.90 -14.54
C GLU A 106 -5.53 -5.78 -13.29
N THR A 107 -6.65 -5.77 -12.59
CA THR A 107 -6.77 -6.49 -11.33
C THR A 107 -8.23 -6.88 -11.06
N PRO A 108 -8.48 -8.06 -10.46
CA PRO A 108 -9.83 -8.42 -10.02
C PRO A 108 -10.25 -7.71 -8.72
N ASN A 109 -9.30 -7.18 -7.94
CA ASN A 109 -9.60 -6.58 -6.63
C ASN A 109 -8.86 -5.27 -6.43
N ILE A 110 -9.55 -4.31 -5.84
CA ILE A 110 -8.97 -3.02 -5.47
C ILE A 110 -9.27 -2.77 -3.99
N PHE A 111 -8.21 -2.44 -3.23
CA PHE A 111 -8.31 -2.00 -1.83
C PHE A 111 -7.93 -0.53 -1.78
N ILE A 112 -8.83 0.32 -1.30
CA ILE A 112 -8.55 1.75 -1.15
C ILE A 112 -8.15 2.01 0.29
N ALA A 113 -6.87 2.38 0.46
CA ALA A 113 -6.27 2.68 1.76
C ALA A 113 -5.50 4.00 1.69
N ALA A 114 -6.13 4.99 1.06
CA ALA A 114 -5.48 6.25 0.69
C ALA A 114 -5.30 7.22 1.86
N GLY A 115 -5.87 6.94 3.01
CA GLY A 115 -5.84 7.82 4.16
C GLY A 115 -6.81 8.99 4.05
N ALA A 116 -6.59 9.99 4.88
CA ALA A 116 -7.47 11.17 4.92
C ALA A 116 -7.05 12.22 3.91
#